data_f14db55dd7c298b95dbc6e1dfc2054c1
#
_entry.id   f14db55dd7c298b95dbc6e1dfc2054c1
#
_cell.length_a   1.000
_cell.length_b   1.000
_cell.length_c   1.000
_cell.angle_alpha   90.00
_cell.angle_beta   90.00
_cell.angle_gamma   90.00
#
_symmetry.space_group_name_H-M   'P 1'
#
loop_
_entity.id
_entity.type
_entity.pdbx_description
1 polymer ?
#
loop_
_entity_poly.entity_id
_entity_poly.type
_entity_poly.pdbx_seq_one_letter_code
_entity_poly.pdbx_strand_id
1 'polypeptide(L)'
;MRKFWESIYCPNYISGYNPFILKGMNKAIERLVLAVNNRQKIVVYGTYNVDGICAVSSLILVLRYLNADVEYLIYDRQDHDVIINSVDIKDNVDFLGAELLITLGVGLKSQEEVDLCKELGIDLIVIENEKSVCVNDYIYINPNQIGCQYRYKNLSTSGLAFKLMQAIAIYYNMKSINKYLDLILIGIKWSKVSAKGENGVLIKEGNKFLMNTNNVGIRSIIEFNNIEEFNDDGINKIIKFIIPPIGAVGIMDNARIVLELLTTNDKDRANQIIKYLYSLKRNNTLKSIQ
;
A
#
# COMPACT_ATOMS: atom_id res chain seq x y z
N MET A 1 2.10 8.07 32.97
CA MET A 1 0.75 8.15 32.38
C MET A 1 0.73 7.81 30.89
N ARG A 2 1.66 8.34 30.06
CA ARG A 2 1.68 8.09 28.61
C ARG A 2 1.82 6.61 28.22
N LYS A 3 2.69 5.84 28.88
CA LYS A 3 2.88 4.40 28.62
C LYS A 3 1.65 3.55 28.99
N PHE A 4 0.88 3.96 29.97
CA PHE A 4 -0.33 3.25 30.40
C PHE A 4 -1.44 3.34 29.34
N TRP A 5 -1.67 4.53 28.78
CA TRP A 5 -2.65 4.71 27.71
C TRP A 5 -2.21 4.04 26.40
N GLU A 6 -0.91 4.07 26.10
CA GLU A 6 -0.33 3.36 24.94
C GLU A 6 -0.51 1.83 25.07
N SER A 7 -0.41 1.28 26.29
CA SER A 7 -0.61 -0.16 26.52
C SER A 7 -2.08 -0.61 26.46
N ILE A 8 -3.02 0.30 26.71
CA ILE A 8 -4.46 -0.01 26.63
C ILE A 8 -4.98 0.13 25.19
N TYR A 9 -4.53 1.16 24.46
CA TYR A 9 -5.02 1.47 23.12
C TYR A 9 -4.08 1.05 21.99
N CYS A 10 -2.83 0.72 22.28
CA CYS A 10 -1.86 0.17 21.35
C CYS A 10 -1.24 -1.07 21.99
N PRO A 11 -1.72 -2.26 21.63
CA PRO A 11 -1.10 -3.51 22.06
C PRO A 11 0.40 -3.51 21.76
N ASN A 12 1.18 -4.19 22.61
CA ASN A 12 2.66 -4.22 22.49
C ASN A 12 3.21 -4.71 21.15
N TYR A 13 2.36 -5.31 20.31
CA TYR A 13 2.71 -5.76 18.95
C TYR A 13 2.60 -4.66 17.90
N ILE A 14 2.13 -3.45 18.26
CA ILE A 14 2.03 -2.33 17.33
C ILE A 14 3.32 -1.53 17.32
N SER A 15 3.99 -1.48 16.17
CA SER A 15 5.21 -0.69 15.97
C SER A 15 4.89 0.77 15.68
N GLY A 16 5.60 1.69 16.35
CA GLY A 16 5.45 3.13 16.12
C GLY A 16 4.36 3.80 16.96
N TYR A 17 3.84 4.94 16.48
CA TYR A 17 2.79 5.70 17.18
C TYR A 17 1.41 5.07 17.01
N ASN A 18 0.51 5.38 17.94
CA ASN A 18 -0.90 4.96 17.85
C ASN A 18 -1.53 5.47 16.53
N PRO A 19 -2.07 4.57 15.66
CA PRO A 19 -2.65 4.96 14.38
C PRO A 19 -3.88 5.89 14.53
N PHE A 20 -4.63 5.78 15.64
CA PHE A 20 -5.82 6.60 15.89
C PHE A 20 -5.53 8.07 16.20
N ILE A 21 -4.24 8.46 16.37
CA ILE A 21 -3.84 9.88 16.43
C ILE A 21 -3.87 10.52 15.04
N LEU A 22 -3.83 9.75 13.95
CA LEU A 22 -4.05 10.26 12.60
C LEU A 22 -5.49 10.76 12.47
N LYS A 23 -5.64 12.03 12.12
CA LYS A 23 -6.96 12.63 11.89
C LYS A 23 -7.66 11.88 10.76
N GLY A 24 -8.92 11.52 10.96
CA GLY A 24 -9.72 10.74 10.01
C GLY A 24 -9.67 9.23 10.22
N MET A 25 -8.70 8.68 10.98
CA MET A 25 -8.53 7.23 11.14
C MET A 25 -9.75 6.54 11.76
N ASN A 26 -10.37 7.13 12.79
CA ASN A 26 -11.57 6.56 13.39
C ASN A 26 -12.71 6.41 12.37
N LYS A 27 -12.99 7.47 11.59
CA LYS A 27 -14.01 7.45 10.55
C LYS A 27 -13.68 6.43 9.46
N ALA A 28 -12.39 6.31 9.09
CA ALA A 28 -11.95 5.33 8.10
C ALA A 28 -12.21 3.89 8.58
N ILE A 29 -11.90 3.59 9.84
CA ILE A 29 -12.16 2.26 10.39
C ILE A 29 -13.65 1.97 10.48
N GLU A 30 -14.47 2.92 10.97
CA GLU A 30 -15.93 2.77 11.02
C GLU A 30 -16.50 2.45 9.62
N ARG A 31 -16.09 3.21 8.59
CA ARG A 31 -16.56 3.01 7.22
C ARG A 31 -16.07 1.70 6.61
N LEU A 32 -14.80 1.35 6.83
CA LEU A 32 -14.22 0.11 6.34
C LEU A 32 -14.86 -1.12 6.98
N VAL A 33 -15.10 -1.08 8.28
CA VAL A 33 -15.81 -2.15 9.01
C VAL A 33 -17.22 -2.35 8.47
N LEU A 34 -17.93 -1.25 8.18
CA LEU A 34 -19.24 -1.32 7.54
C LEU A 34 -19.17 -2.02 6.18
N ALA A 35 -18.17 -1.67 5.35
CA ALA A 35 -17.98 -2.31 4.05
C ALA A 35 -17.69 -3.80 4.18
N VAL A 36 -16.80 -4.21 5.08
CA VAL A 36 -16.45 -5.61 5.31
C VAL A 36 -17.67 -6.41 5.79
N ASN A 37 -18.42 -5.87 6.77
CA ASN A 37 -19.57 -6.57 7.36
C ASN A 37 -20.74 -6.72 6.36
N ASN A 38 -20.93 -5.74 5.49
CA ASN A 38 -21.99 -5.75 4.48
C ASN A 38 -21.55 -6.36 3.15
N ARG A 39 -20.32 -6.87 3.05
CA ARG A 39 -19.71 -7.41 1.83
C ARG A 39 -19.75 -6.42 0.66
N GLN A 40 -19.60 -5.15 0.96
CA GLN A 40 -19.50 -4.11 -0.06
C GLN A 40 -18.20 -4.27 -0.84
N LYS A 41 -18.26 -3.93 -2.14
CA LYS A 41 -17.07 -3.93 -3.00
C LYS A 41 -16.12 -2.81 -2.60
N ILE A 42 -14.91 -3.19 -2.18
CA ILE A 42 -13.83 -2.28 -1.85
C ILE A 42 -12.84 -2.25 -3.01
N VAL A 43 -12.53 -1.08 -3.53
CA VAL A 43 -11.44 -0.89 -4.50
C VAL A 43 -10.30 -0.14 -3.84
N VAL A 44 -9.09 -0.71 -3.88
CA VAL A 44 -7.87 -0.06 -3.39
C VAL A 44 -7.09 0.46 -4.59
N TYR A 45 -6.88 1.78 -4.65
CA TYR A 45 -6.20 2.46 -5.75
C TYR A 45 -4.84 3.00 -5.29
N GLY A 46 -3.76 2.59 -5.93
CA GLY A 46 -2.39 2.96 -5.55
C GLY A 46 -1.53 3.50 -6.68
N THR A 47 -0.35 4.04 -6.33
CA THR A 47 0.62 4.59 -7.27
C THR A 47 1.41 3.51 -7.99
N TYR A 48 1.79 3.77 -9.25
CA TYR A 48 2.62 2.89 -10.10
C TYR A 48 4.12 3.00 -9.73
N ASN A 49 4.43 2.68 -8.51
CA ASN A 49 5.79 2.62 -8.01
C ASN A 49 5.91 1.58 -6.90
N VAL A 50 7.13 1.26 -6.49
CA VAL A 50 7.37 0.20 -5.50
C VAL A 50 6.70 0.49 -4.16
N ASP A 51 6.69 1.74 -3.70
CA ASP A 51 6.04 2.12 -2.43
C ASP A 51 4.52 1.90 -2.48
N GLY A 52 3.86 2.37 -3.58
CA GLY A 52 2.44 2.16 -3.80
C GLY A 52 2.07 0.68 -3.97
N ILE A 53 2.84 -0.07 -4.77
CA ILE A 53 2.62 -1.52 -4.95
C ILE A 53 2.74 -2.28 -3.63
N CYS A 54 3.75 -1.97 -2.81
CA CYS A 54 3.89 -2.57 -1.49
C CYS A 54 2.74 -2.18 -0.55
N ALA A 55 2.29 -0.91 -0.59
CA ALA A 55 1.16 -0.42 0.18
C ALA A 55 -0.14 -1.15 -0.19
N VAL A 56 -0.46 -1.21 -1.49
CA VAL A 56 -1.65 -1.91 -2.00
C VAL A 56 -1.59 -3.40 -1.68
N SER A 57 -0.46 -4.07 -1.99
CA SER A 57 -0.31 -5.52 -1.72
C SER A 57 -0.53 -5.86 -0.26
N SER A 58 0.06 -5.08 0.66
CA SER A 58 -0.07 -5.33 2.10
C SER A 58 -1.50 -5.11 2.59
N LEU A 59 -2.19 -4.06 2.15
CA LEU A 59 -3.57 -3.79 2.53
C LEU A 59 -4.52 -4.86 1.96
N ILE A 60 -4.36 -5.26 0.69
CA ILE A 60 -5.14 -6.34 0.06
C ILE A 60 -5.01 -7.64 0.84
N LEU A 61 -3.80 -8.02 1.27
CA LEU A 61 -3.59 -9.22 2.07
C LEU A 61 -4.35 -9.17 3.41
N VAL A 62 -4.43 -8.00 4.05
CA VAL A 62 -5.20 -7.81 5.29
C VAL A 62 -6.70 -7.88 5.02
N LEU A 63 -7.19 -7.22 3.97
CA LEU A 63 -8.62 -7.21 3.63
C LEU A 63 -9.10 -8.60 3.21
N ARG A 64 -8.30 -9.34 2.43
CA ARG A 64 -8.59 -10.75 2.08
C ARG A 64 -8.60 -11.66 3.31
N TYR A 65 -7.71 -11.44 4.28
CA TYR A 65 -7.74 -12.17 5.55
C TYR A 65 -9.05 -11.94 6.32
N LEU A 66 -9.68 -10.78 6.18
CA LEU A 66 -10.99 -10.45 6.73
C LEU A 66 -12.17 -10.93 5.87
N ASN A 67 -11.91 -11.65 4.78
CA ASN A 67 -12.91 -12.07 3.78
C ASN A 67 -13.68 -10.89 3.16
N ALA A 68 -13.05 -9.72 3.04
CA ALA A 68 -13.61 -8.58 2.34
C ALA A 68 -13.69 -8.85 0.82
N ASP A 69 -14.72 -8.32 0.17
CA ASP A 69 -14.80 -8.27 -1.29
C ASP A 69 -13.94 -7.11 -1.79
N VAL A 70 -12.69 -7.41 -2.20
CA VAL A 70 -11.69 -6.40 -2.50
C VAL A 70 -11.01 -6.63 -3.84
N GLU A 71 -10.95 -5.54 -4.62
CA GLU A 71 -10.20 -5.41 -5.87
C GLU A 71 -9.18 -4.27 -5.76
N TYR A 72 -8.29 -4.18 -6.72
CA TYR A 72 -7.25 -3.15 -6.72
C TYR A 72 -7.02 -2.56 -8.12
N LEU A 73 -6.59 -1.31 -8.12
CA LEU A 73 -6.14 -0.58 -9.30
C LEU A 73 -4.80 0.07 -8.99
N ILE A 74 -3.94 0.17 -10.01
CA ILE A 74 -2.67 0.88 -9.90
C ILE A 74 -2.69 2.03 -10.90
N TYR A 75 -2.46 3.23 -10.37
CA TYR A 75 -2.37 4.45 -11.16
C TYR A 75 -1.14 4.42 -12.07
N ASP A 76 -1.39 4.50 -13.36
CA ASP A 76 -0.35 4.35 -14.39
C ASP A 76 -0.32 5.54 -15.33
N ARG A 77 -0.18 6.73 -14.81
CA ARG A 77 0.13 7.89 -15.63
C ARG A 77 1.56 8.35 -15.37
N GLN A 78 2.25 8.65 -16.45
CA GLN A 78 3.58 9.27 -16.42
C GLN A 78 3.50 10.76 -16.06
N ASP A 79 2.31 11.27 -15.76
CA ASP A 79 2.09 12.64 -15.34
C ASP A 79 2.66 12.86 -13.93
N HIS A 80 3.26 14.01 -13.73
CA HIS A 80 3.91 14.37 -12.45
C HIS A 80 2.93 14.51 -11.28
N ASP A 81 1.63 14.69 -11.57
CA ASP A 81 0.59 14.81 -10.56
C ASP A 81 -0.10 13.44 -10.37
N VAL A 82 0.14 12.80 -9.24
CA VAL A 82 -0.48 11.52 -8.87
C VAL A 82 -1.90 11.79 -8.36
N ILE A 83 -2.83 11.98 -9.29
CA ILE A 83 -4.20 12.42 -9.03
C ILE A 83 -5.19 11.55 -9.82
N ILE A 84 -6.21 11.00 -9.14
CA ILE A 84 -7.32 10.32 -9.81
C ILE A 84 -8.25 11.36 -10.45
N ASN A 85 -8.77 11.08 -11.62
CA ASN A 85 -9.70 11.95 -12.33
C ASN A 85 -11.03 11.25 -12.59
N SER A 86 -11.99 12.02 -13.12
CA SER A 86 -13.36 11.56 -13.38
C SER A 86 -13.44 10.38 -14.36
N VAL A 87 -12.52 10.30 -15.32
CA VAL A 87 -12.44 9.18 -16.28
C VAL A 87 -12.00 7.90 -15.55
N ASP A 88 -10.95 7.99 -14.71
CA ASP A 88 -10.47 6.84 -13.93
C ASP A 88 -11.58 6.31 -12.99
N ILE A 89 -12.37 7.21 -12.41
CA ILE A 89 -13.49 6.84 -11.54
C ILE A 89 -14.56 6.09 -12.32
N LYS A 90 -15.03 6.62 -13.46
CA LYS A 90 -16.09 6.00 -14.26
C LYS A 90 -15.64 4.70 -14.92
N ASP A 91 -14.50 4.73 -15.61
CA ASP A 91 -14.10 3.65 -16.49
C ASP A 91 -13.45 2.48 -15.75
N ASN A 92 -12.91 2.74 -14.54
CA ASN A 92 -12.20 1.72 -13.78
C ASN A 92 -12.85 1.43 -12.43
N VAL A 93 -13.12 2.45 -11.60
CA VAL A 93 -13.60 2.25 -10.23
C VAL A 93 -15.06 1.82 -10.21
N ASP A 94 -15.93 2.57 -10.90
CA ASP A 94 -17.36 2.28 -11.03
C ASP A 94 -17.60 0.98 -11.81
N PHE A 95 -16.82 0.74 -12.88
CA PHE A 95 -16.86 -0.52 -13.64
C PHE A 95 -16.64 -1.77 -12.78
N LEU A 96 -15.82 -1.66 -11.74
CA LEU A 96 -15.61 -2.75 -10.75
C LEU A 96 -16.76 -2.87 -9.74
N GLY A 97 -17.74 -1.99 -9.78
CA GLY A 97 -18.87 -1.96 -8.85
C GLY A 97 -18.46 -1.49 -7.44
N ALA A 98 -17.51 -0.57 -7.34
CA ALA A 98 -17.01 -0.09 -6.07
C ALA A 98 -18.11 0.62 -5.25
N GLU A 99 -18.22 0.30 -3.97
CA GLU A 99 -19.02 1.03 -2.97
C GLU A 99 -18.12 1.78 -1.97
N LEU A 100 -16.83 1.37 -1.89
CA LEU A 100 -15.80 2.05 -1.13
C LEU A 100 -14.51 2.11 -1.95
N LEU A 101 -14.01 3.32 -2.19
CA LEU A 101 -12.70 3.55 -2.80
C LEU A 101 -11.70 3.99 -1.73
N ILE A 102 -10.58 3.27 -1.63
CA ILE A 102 -9.45 3.61 -0.76
C ILE A 102 -8.26 3.98 -1.65
N THR A 103 -7.80 5.23 -1.60
CA THR A 103 -6.60 5.62 -2.35
C THR A 103 -5.36 5.62 -1.45
N LEU A 104 -4.24 5.16 -1.99
CA LEU A 104 -2.93 5.08 -1.31
C LEU A 104 -1.88 5.87 -2.10
N GLY A 105 -1.52 7.06 -1.61
CA GLY A 105 -0.58 7.96 -2.25
C GLY A 105 -1.12 8.59 -3.54
N VAL A 106 -2.43 8.52 -3.78
CA VAL A 106 -3.12 9.14 -4.90
C VAL A 106 -4.16 10.09 -4.34
N GLY A 107 -4.07 11.38 -4.71
CA GLY A 107 -5.04 12.40 -4.36
C GLY A 107 -6.20 12.49 -5.35
N LEU A 108 -7.14 13.38 -5.07
CA LEU A 108 -8.23 13.76 -5.98
C LEU A 108 -7.88 15.11 -6.64
N LYS A 109 -8.27 15.27 -7.91
CA LYS A 109 -7.95 16.47 -8.67
C LYS A 109 -8.72 17.69 -8.17
N SER A 110 -10.01 17.52 -7.91
CA SER A 110 -10.92 18.61 -7.56
C SER A 110 -12.15 18.11 -6.79
N GLN A 111 -13.06 19.02 -6.47
CA GLN A 111 -14.37 18.69 -5.90
C GLN A 111 -15.22 17.86 -6.86
N GLU A 112 -15.02 18.00 -8.17
CA GLU A 112 -15.81 17.28 -9.19
C GLU A 112 -15.67 15.76 -9.04
N GLU A 113 -14.49 15.26 -8.72
CA GLU A 113 -14.26 13.82 -8.49
C GLU A 113 -14.97 13.33 -7.21
N VAL A 114 -15.01 14.17 -6.18
CA VAL A 114 -15.75 13.85 -4.94
C VAL A 114 -17.24 13.78 -5.20
N ASP A 115 -17.78 14.77 -5.92
CA ASP A 115 -19.21 14.85 -6.24
C ASP A 115 -19.61 13.68 -7.15
N LEU A 116 -18.77 13.33 -8.13
CA LEU A 116 -18.96 12.16 -8.98
C LEU A 116 -19.02 10.85 -8.17
N CYS A 117 -18.10 10.65 -7.23
CA CYS A 117 -18.14 9.47 -6.36
C CYS A 117 -19.43 9.40 -5.56
N LYS A 118 -19.93 10.55 -5.05
CA LYS A 118 -21.22 10.61 -4.35
C LYS A 118 -22.40 10.26 -5.26
N GLU A 119 -22.41 10.79 -6.49
CA GLU A 119 -23.44 10.46 -7.49
C GLU A 119 -23.48 8.97 -7.82
N LEU A 120 -22.31 8.32 -7.85
CA LEU A 120 -22.16 6.89 -8.10
C LEU A 120 -22.36 6.02 -6.83
N GLY A 121 -22.57 6.64 -5.67
CA GLY A 121 -22.72 5.92 -4.40
C GLY A 121 -21.41 5.31 -3.87
N ILE A 122 -20.27 5.87 -4.27
CA ILE A 122 -18.93 5.42 -3.88
C ILE A 122 -18.42 6.29 -2.73
N ASP A 123 -18.24 5.72 -1.55
CA ASP A 123 -17.58 6.42 -0.44
C ASP A 123 -16.06 6.44 -0.61
N LEU A 124 -15.42 7.50 -0.10
CA LEU A 124 -14.00 7.75 -0.29
C LEU A 124 -13.20 7.74 1.02
N ILE A 125 -12.07 7.02 1.01
CA ILE A 125 -10.99 7.14 1.99
C ILE A 125 -9.71 7.48 1.24
N VAL A 126 -9.22 8.71 1.40
CA VAL A 126 -7.99 9.17 0.74
C VAL A 126 -6.84 9.17 1.74
N ILE A 127 -5.77 8.46 1.42
CA ILE A 127 -4.58 8.31 2.28
C ILE A 127 -3.34 8.77 1.51
N GLU A 128 -2.78 9.88 1.93
CA GLU A 128 -1.61 10.46 1.27
C GLU A 128 -0.73 11.25 2.25
N ASN A 129 0.48 11.61 1.84
CA ASN A 129 1.42 12.39 2.63
C ASN A 129 1.71 13.77 2.04
N GLU A 130 1.30 14.02 0.82
CA GLU A 130 1.53 15.29 0.15
C GLU A 130 0.61 16.39 0.70
N LYS A 131 1.04 17.66 0.54
CA LYS A 131 0.20 18.81 0.89
C LYS A 131 -0.81 19.02 -0.24
N SER A 132 -1.97 18.42 -0.13
CA SER A 132 -3.07 18.68 -1.03
C SER A 132 -4.04 19.72 -0.46
N VAL A 133 -4.79 20.33 -1.35
CA VAL A 133 -5.90 21.21 -0.98
C VAL A 133 -6.97 20.33 -0.35
N CYS A 134 -7.26 20.58 0.94
CA CYS A 134 -8.28 19.84 1.66
C CYS A 134 -9.66 20.15 1.02
N VAL A 135 -10.19 19.23 0.28
CA VAL A 135 -11.58 19.24 -0.17
C VAL A 135 -12.41 18.64 0.97
N ASN A 136 -13.56 19.22 1.28
CA ASN A 136 -14.47 18.68 2.29
C ASN A 136 -15.25 17.50 1.70
N ASP A 137 -15.85 16.69 2.56
CA ASP A 137 -16.84 15.66 2.25
C ASP A 137 -16.30 14.25 1.90
N TYR A 138 -15.05 13.93 2.24
CA TYR A 138 -14.56 12.55 2.24
C TYR A 138 -13.68 12.25 3.48
N ILE A 139 -13.38 11.00 3.71
CA ILE A 139 -12.50 10.60 4.80
C ILE A 139 -11.04 10.78 4.36
N TYR A 140 -10.34 11.72 5.01
CA TYR A 140 -8.98 12.09 4.66
C TYR A 140 -7.99 11.73 5.76
N ILE A 141 -6.97 10.94 5.43
CA ILE A 141 -5.88 10.54 6.31
C ILE A 141 -4.58 11.07 5.75
N ASN A 142 -4.09 12.15 6.34
CA ASN A 142 -2.81 12.73 6.00
C ASN A 142 -2.17 13.30 7.28
N PRO A 143 -0.94 12.89 7.65
CA PRO A 143 -0.28 13.44 8.83
C PRO A 143 -0.06 14.95 8.72
N ASN A 144 0.01 15.50 7.51
CA ASN A 144 0.26 16.93 7.24
C ASN A 144 -1.03 17.76 7.16
N GLN A 145 -2.23 17.16 7.23
CA GLN A 145 -3.48 17.91 7.20
C GLN A 145 -3.65 18.83 8.43
N ILE A 146 -4.36 19.93 8.26
CA ILE A 146 -4.63 20.91 9.31
C ILE A 146 -5.34 20.23 10.50
N GLY A 147 -4.83 20.47 11.71
CA GLY A 147 -5.38 19.92 12.95
C GLY A 147 -5.04 18.44 13.21
N CYS A 148 -4.18 17.81 12.40
CA CYS A 148 -3.69 16.47 12.67
C CYS A 148 -2.60 16.49 13.76
N GLN A 149 -2.86 15.77 14.86
CA GLN A 149 -1.94 15.68 16.01
C GLN A 149 -0.84 14.63 15.84
N TYR A 150 -0.84 13.88 14.75
CA TYR A 150 0.18 12.87 14.47
C TYR A 150 1.55 13.53 14.33
N ARG A 151 2.50 13.12 15.17
CA ARG A 151 3.78 13.83 15.30
C ARG A 151 4.73 13.60 14.14
N TYR A 152 4.76 12.39 13.59
CA TYR A 152 5.66 12.05 12.50
C TYR A 152 5.01 12.36 11.15
N LYS A 153 5.60 13.29 10.41
CA LYS A 153 5.01 13.87 9.20
C LYS A 153 5.51 13.23 7.89
N ASN A 154 6.58 12.43 7.95
CA ASN A 154 7.30 11.94 6.76
C ASN A 154 7.13 10.42 6.57
N LEU A 155 5.94 9.88 6.82
CA LEU A 155 5.66 8.49 6.48
C LEU A 155 5.61 8.32 4.95
N SER A 156 6.14 7.20 4.44
CA SER A 156 5.90 6.80 3.05
C SER A 156 4.46 6.33 2.85
N THR A 157 4.05 6.11 1.60
CA THR A 157 2.72 5.56 1.27
C THR A 157 2.50 4.21 1.95
N SER A 158 3.48 3.30 1.87
CA SER A 158 3.43 2.01 2.57
C SER A 158 3.41 2.17 4.09
N GLY A 159 4.13 3.15 4.63
CA GLY A 159 4.07 3.49 6.05
C GLY A 159 2.68 3.94 6.50
N LEU A 160 1.99 4.77 5.71
CA LEU A 160 0.61 5.20 5.96
C LEU A 160 -0.39 4.04 5.82
N ALA A 161 -0.23 3.21 4.78
CA ALA A 161 -1.03 1.99 4.63
C ALA A 161 -0.87 1.08 5.85
N PHE A 162 0.36 0.94 6.38
CA PHE A 162 0.60 0.17 7.59
C PHE A 162 -0.11 0.76 8.81
N LYS A 163 -0.25 2.10 8.93
CA LYS A 163 -1.04 2.72 9.98
C LYS A 163 -2.52 2.35 9.90
N LEU A 164 -3.10 2.33 8.70
CA LEU A 164 -4.46 1.84 8.51
C LEU A 164 -4.57 0.35 8.90
N MET A 165 -3.61 -0.49 8.46
CA MET A 165 -3.57 -1.90 8.81
C MET A 165 -3.45 -2.13 10.33
N GLN A 166 -2.66 -1.30 11.03
CA GLN A 166 -2.58 -1.33 12.50
C GLN A 166 -3.93 -0.99 13.15
N ALA A 167 -4.63 0.01 12.65
CA ALA A 167 -5.96 0.38 13.16
C ALA A 167 -6.98 -0.74 12.92
N ILE A 168 -6.96 -1.38 11.74
CA ILE A 168 -7.74 -2.58 11.43
C ILE A 168 -7.42 -3.70 12.42
N ALA A 169 -6.14 -3.96 12.66
CA ALA A 169 -5.69 -5.02 13.56
C ALA A 169 -6.14 -4.79 15.01
N ILE A 170 -6.11 -3.54 15.47
CA ILE A 170 -6.61 -3.18 16.80
C ILE A 170 -8.13 -3.43 16.89
N TYR A 171 -8.89 -2.99 15.87
CA TYR A 171 -10.34 -3.16 15.86
C TYR A 171 -10.77 -4.63 15.86
N TYR A 172 -10.15 -5.45 14.98
CA TYR A 172 -10.48 -6.88 14.85
C TYR A 172 -9.69 -7.79 15.80
N ASN A 173 -8.92 -7.22 16.74
CA ASN A 173 -8.07 -7.96 17.66
C ASN A 173 -7.16 -8.99 16.97
N MET A 174 -6.54 -8.60 15.86
CA MET A 174 -5.65 -9.47 15.07
C MET A 174 -4.32 -9.64 15.81
N LYS A 175 -3.88 -10.89 15.99
CA LYS A 175 -2.68 -11.21 16.78
C LYS A 175 -1.35 -10.80 16.12
N SER A 176 -1.31 -10.70 14.80
CA SER A 176 -0.07 -10.39 14.09
C SER A 176 -0.31 -9.65 12.79
N ILE A 177 -0.14 -8.34 12.83
CA ILE A 177 -0.08 -7.47 11.65
C ILE A 177 1.37 -7.26 11.18
N ASN A 178 2.33 -7.45 12.09
CA ASN A 178 3.75 -7.17 11.81
C ASN A 178 4.36 -8.09 10.75
N LYS A 179 3.71 -9.21 10.45
CA LYS A 179 4.16 -10.10 9.36
C LYS A 179 4.24 -9.43 7.99
N TYR A 180 3.54 -8.31 7.79
CA TYR A 180 3.55 -7.53 6.55
C TYR A 180 4.61 -6.41 6.53
N LEU A 181 5.40 -6.28 7.60
CA LEU A 181 6.47 -5.28 7.70
C LEU A 181 7.61 -5.53 6.69
N ASP A 182 7.74 -6.72 6.16
CA ASP A 182 8.63 -7.03 5.05
C ASP A 182 8.29 -6.20 3.79
N LEU A 183 7.03 -6.18 3.38
CA LEU A 183 6.53 -5.34 2.27
C LEU A 183 6.68 -3.84 2.59
N ILE A 184 6.32 -3.45 3.80
CA ILE A 184 6.40 -2.05 4.23
C ILE A 184 7.85 -1.55 4.23
N LEU A 185 8.79 -2.35 4.71
CA LEU A 185 10.22 -2.05 4.63
C LEU A 185 10.69 -1.76 3.20
N ILE A 186 10.29 -2.63 2.26
CA ILE A 186 10.67 -2.52 0.84
C ILE A 186 10.14 -1.19 0.27
N GLY A 187 8.87 -0.85 0.52
CA GLY A 187 8.27 0.41 0.11
C GLY A 187 8.99 1.63 0.70
N ILE A 188 9.25 1.64 2.01
CA ILE A 188 9.98 2.72 2.70
C ILE A 188 11.39 2.89 2.10
N LYS A 189 12.11 1.79 1.87
CA LYS A 189 13.46 1.84 1.29
C LYS A 189 13.47 2.39 -0.14
N TRP A 190 12.45 2.05 -0.93
CA TRP A 190 12.34 2.59 -2.28
C TRP A 190 12.01 4.08 -2.29
N SER A 191 11.11 4.54 -1.44
CA SER A 191 10.66 5.94 -1.39
C SER A 191 11.73 6.93 -0.95
N LYS A 192 12.88 6.41 -0.43
CA LYS A 192 14.01 7.21 0.06
C LYS A 192 13.66 8.25 1.12
N VAL A 193 12.53 8.07 1.80
CA VAL A 193 12.18 8.92 2.95
C VAL A 193 13.19 8.73 4.07
N SER A 194 13.31 9.73 4.94
CA SER A 194 14.25 9.67 6.06
C SER A 194 14.05 8.40 6.90
N ALA A 195 15.11 7.62 7.09
CA ALA A 195 15.14 6.43 7.95
C ALA A 195 15.16 6.76 9.45
N LYS A 196 14.79 7.99 9.83
CA LYS A 196 14.70 8.46 11.23
C LYS A 196 13.27 8.36 11.74
N GLY A 197 13.10 8.50 13.05
CA GLY A 197 11.79 8.52 13.69
C GLY A 197 11.02 7.22 13.44
N GLU A 198 9.76 7.31 13.07
CA GLU A 198 8.89 6.14 12.90
C GLU A 198 9.30 5.26 11.72
N ASN A 199 9.74 5.85 10.60
CA ASN A 199 10.29 5.06 9.48
C ASN A 199 11.48 4.20 9.94
N GLY A 200 12.36 4.73 10.80
CA GLY A 200 13.46 3.96 11.37
C GLY A 200 13.00 2.76 12.22
N VAL A 201 11.92 2.92 12.97
CA VAL A 201 11.30 1.82 13.72
C VAL A 201 10.73 0.77 12.76
N LEU A 202 9.97 1.18 11.74
CA LEU A 202 9.38 0.27 10.75
C LEU A 202 10.46 -0.46 9.95
N ILE A 203 11.55 0.21 9.57
CA ILE A 203 12.70 -0.41 8.90
C ILE A 203 13.36 -1.45 9.80
N LYS A 204 13.64 -1.10 11.06
CA LYS A 204 14.28 -2.01 12.01
C LYS A 204 13.44 -3.27 12.25
N GLU A 205 12.15 -3.11 12.48
CA GLU A 205 11.25 -4.23 12.68
C GLU A 205 11.04 -5.00 11.37
N GLY A 206 10.87 -4.31 10.24
CA GLY A 206 10.69 -4.92 8.93
C GLY A 206 11.86 -5.81 8.51
N ASN A 207 13.10 -5.45 8.83
CA ASN A 207 14.28 -6.29 8.58
C ASN A 207 14.17 -7.66 9.27
N LYS A 208 13.63 -7.74 10.48
CA LYS A 208 13.44 -9.01 11.18
C LYS A 208 12.43 -9.91 10.45
N PHE A 209 11.38 -9.32 9.89
CA PHE A 209 10.37 -10.05 9.13
C PHE A 209 10.85 -10.40 7.72
N LEU A 210 11.65 -9.56 7.08
CA LEU A 210 12.23 -9.84 5.77
C LEU A 210 13.16 -11.04 5.79
N MET A 211 14.02 -11.17 6.82
CA MET A 211 14.92 -12.29 7.00
C MET A 211 14.20 -13.64 7.08
N ASN A 212 12.99 -13.66 7.61
CA ASN A 212 12.14 -14.83 7.77
C ASN A 212 10.75 -14.58 7.14
N THR A 213 10.74 -14.03 5.93
CA THR A 213 9.49 -13.63 5.29
C THR A 213 8.55 -14.80 5.06
N ASN A 214 7.27 -14.60 5.36
CA ASN A 214 6.18 -15.52 5.02
C ASN A 214 5.55 -15.18 3.67
N ASN A 215 5.92 -14.06 3.04
CA ASN A 215 5.45 -13.70 1.72
C ASN A 215 6.12 -14.59 0.67
N VAL A 216 5.31 -15.39 -0.03
CA VAL A 216 5.79 -16.36 -1.02
C VAL A 216 6.54 -15.66 -2.17
N GLY A 217 6.01 -14.53 -2.65
CA GLY A 217 6.65 -13.75 -3.72
C GLY A 217 8.01 -13.20 -3.33
N ILE A 218 8.12 -12.57 -2.15
CA ILE A 218 9.40 -12.06 -1.64
C ILE A 218 10.40 -13.21 -1.46
N ARG A 219 9.97 -14.32 -0.86
CA ARG A 219 10.82 -15.51 -0.67
C ARG A 219 11.33 -16.05 -2.01
N SER A 220 10.47 -16.14 -3.00
CA SER A 220 10.86 -16.60 -4.33
C SER A 220 11.84 -15.63 -5.02
N ILE A 221 11.72 -14.30 -4.81
CA ILE A 221 12.71 -13.33 -5.29
C ILE A 221 14.07 -13.54 -4.62
N ILE A 222 14.07 -13.77 -3.30
CA ILE A 222 15.29 -14.03 -2.50
C ILE A 222 15.99 -15.30 -3.00
N GLU A 223 15.24 -16.38 -3.16
CA GLU A 223 15.75 -17.67 -3.65
C GLU A 223 16.30 -17.52 -5.09
N PHE A 224 15.57 -16.85 -6.00
CA PHE A 224 15.96 -16.68 -7.39
C PHE A 224 17.27 -15.87 -7.55
N ASN A 225 17.50 -14.89 -6.69
CA ASN A 225 18.68 -14.00 -6.75
C ASN A 225 19.81 -14.45 -5.82
N ASN A 226 19.68 -15.57 -5.10
CA ASN A 226 20.61 -16.05 -4.09
C ASN A 226 20.99 -14.93 -3.10
N ILE A 227 19.97 -14.26 -2.51
CA ILE A 227 20.19 -13.18 -1.56
C ILE A 227 20.43 -13.79 -0.18
N GLU A 228 21.68 -13.71 0.31
CA GLU A 228 22.08 -14.22 1.61
C GLU A 228 22.12 -13.12 2.69
N GLU A 229 22.40 -11.87 2.27
CA GLU A 229 22.48 -10.73 3.16
C GLU A 229 21.35 -9.72 2.90
N PHE A 230 20.68 -9.29 3.97
CA PHE A 230 19.60 -8.31 3.95
C PHE A 230 20.09 -6.89 4.26
N ASN A 231 21.26 -6.55 3.73
CA ASN A 231 21.78 -5.19 3.69
C ASN A 231 21.09 -4.38 2.56
N ASP A 232 21.53 -3.13 2.36
CA ASP A 232 20.95 -2.26 1.34
C ASP A 232 21.06 -2.84 -0.08
N ASP A 233 22.14 -3.58 -0.40
CA ASP A 233 22.30 -4.22 -1.70
C ASP A 233 21.33 -5.39 -1.89
N GLY A 234 21.16 -6.23 -0.89
CA GLY A 234 20.17 -7.33 -0.92
C GLY A 234 18.74 -6.80 -1.08
N ILE A 235 18.38 -5.76 -0.33
CA ILE A 235 17.07 -5.12 -0.42
C ILE A 235 16.89 -4.48 -1.81
N ASN A 236 17.91 -3.82 -2.36
CA ASN A 236 17.85 -3.23 -3.70
C ASN A 236 17.66 -4.29 -4.80
N LYS A 237 18.21 -5.50 -4.65
CA LYS A 237 17.91 -6.62 -5.57
C LYS A 237 16.43 -6.98 -5.53
N ILE A 238 15.80 -7.04 -4.35
CA ILE A 238 14.36 -7.29 -4.21
C ILE A 238 13.57 -6.16 -4.86
N ILE A 239 13.88 -4.91 -4.56
CA ILE A 239 13.24 -3.71 -5.13
C ILE A 239 13.26 -3.76 -6.65
N LYS A 240 14.39 -4.13 -7.27
CA LYS A 240 14.50 -4.23 -8.72
C LYS A 240 13.49 -5.19 -9.35
N PHE A 241 13.06 -6.24 -8.65
CA PHE A 241 12.01 -7.15 -9.15
C PHE A 241 10.60 -6.57 -9.00
N ILE A 242 10.39 -5.71 -8.00
CA ILE A 242 9.09 -5.08 -7.72
C ILE A 242 8.87 -3.84 -8.60
N ILE A 243 9.94 -3.19 -9.09
CA ILE A 243 9.80 -2.10 -10.07
C ILE A 243 9.05 -2.64 -11.29
N PRO A 244 7.87 -2.08 -11.62
CA PRO A 244 7.10 -2.55 -12.77
C PRO A 244 7.93 -2.42 -14.04
N PRO A 245 7.98 -3.46 -14.89
CA PRO A 245 8.73 -3.40 -16.14
C PRO A 245 8.05 -2.45 -17.12
N ILE A 246 8.82 -1.67 -17.85
CA ILE A 246 8.33 -0.82 -18.96
C ILE A 246 8.23 -1.69 -20.21
N GLY A 247 7.08 -1.66 -20.89
CA GLY A 247 6.97 -2.20 -22.26
C GLY A 247 6.43 -3.62 -22.42
N ALA A 248 5.77 -4.21 -21.43
CA ALA A 248 4.87 -5.34 -21.69
C ALA A 248 3.53 -4.84 -22.26
N VAL A 249 2.78 -5.74 -22.87
CA VAL A 249 1.50 -5.43 -23.50
C VAL A 249 0.50 -4.91 -22.47
N GLY A 250 0.27 -3.60 -22.50
CA GLY A 250 -0.61 -2.91 -21.53
C GLY A 250 0.11 -2.57 -20.21
N ILE A 251 0.25 -1.29 -19.94
CA ILE A 251 0.95 -0.76 -18.76
C ILE A 251 0.26 -1.22 -17.44
N MET A 252 -1.07 -1.30 -17.42
CA MET A 252 -1.83 -1.82 -16.26
C MET A 252 -1.49 -3.29 -15.93
N ASP A 253 -1.17 -4.11 -16.93
CA ASP A 253 -0.86 -5.53 -16.71
C ASP A 253 0.48 -5.75 -15.99
N ASN A 254 1.43 -4.83 -16.12
CA ASN A 254 2.75 -4.96 -15.50
C ASN A 254 2.72 -4.75 -13.98
N ALA A 255 1.96 -3.78 -13.51
CA ALA A 255 1.79 -3.58 -12.08
C ALA A 255 0.94 -4.70 -11.47
N ARG A 256 -0.10 -5.17 -12.18
CA ARG A 256 -0.95 -6.29 -11.73
C ARG A 256 -0.14 -7.56 -11.54
N ILE A 257 0.79 -7.88 -12.44
CA ILE A 257 1.62 -9.09 -12.29
C ILE A 257 2.57 -9.01 -11.09
N VAL A 258 3.08 -7.81 -10.77
CA VAL A 258 3.89 -7.60 -9.57
C VAL A 258 3.04 -7.71 -8.31
N LEU A 259 1.83 -7.13 -8.31
CA LEU A 259 0.88 -7.30 -7.22
C LEU A 259 0.49 -8.77 -7.02
N GLU A 260 0.22 -9.50 -8.09
CA GLU A 260 -0.04 -10.95 -8.03
C GLU A 260 1.15 -11.68 -7.38
N LEU A 261 2.39 -11.37 -7.78
CA LEU A 261 3.59 -11.94 -7.16
C LEU A 261 3.62 -11.71 -5.65
N LEU A 262 3.30 -10.49 -5.19
CA LEU A 262 3.35 -10.13 -3.77
C LEU A 262 2.14 -10.60 -2.96
N THR A 263 1.07 -11.06 -3.62
CA THR A 263 -0.16 -11.50 -2.94
C THR A 263 -0.49 -12.97 -3.12
N THR A 264 0.24 -13.70 -3.97
CA THR A 264 0.04 -15.14 -4.17
C THR A 264 0.54 -15.96 -2.98
N ASN A 265 -0.15 -17.08 -2.71
CA ASN A 265 0.30 -18.13 -1.79
C ASN A 265 0.85 -19.35 -2.53
N ASP A 266 0.87 -19.34 -3.85
CA ASP A 266 1.34 -20.41 -4.72
C ASP A 266 2.81 -20.15 -5.12
N LYS A 267 3.71 -21.06 -4.69
CA LYS A 267 5.15 -20.96 -4.98
C LYS A 267 5.46 -21.16 -6.47
N ASP A 268 4.74 -22.05 -7.15
CA ASP A 268 4.97 -22.33 -8.57
C ASP A 268 4.54 -21.13 -9.41
N ARG A 269 3.40 -20.51 -9.05
CA ARG A 269 2.95 -19.28 -9.67
C ARG A 269 3.92 -18.13 -9.45
N ALA A 270 4.42 -17.95 -8.22
CA ALA A 270 5.45 -16.94 -7.92
C ALA A 270 6.71 -17.14 -8.78
N ASN A 271 7.19 -18.37 -8.90
CA ASN A 271 8.36 -18.70 -9.72
C ASN A 271 8.13 -18.46 -11.22
N GLN A 272 6.93 -18.73 -11.74
CA GLN A 272 6.56 -18.39 -13.12
C GLN A 272 6.60 -16.88 -13.36
N ILE A 273 6.01 -16.10 -12.46
CA ILE A 273 6.01 -14.64 -12.54
C ILE A 273 7.43 -14.08 -12.49
N ILE A 274 8.28 -14.58 -11.61
CA ILE A 274 9.68 -14.14 -11.51
C ILE A 274 10.45 -14.40 -12.80
N LYS A 275 10.32 -15.59 -13.38
CA LYS A 275 10.96 -15.91 -14.67
C LYS A 275 10.48 -14.98 -15.77
N TYR A 276 9.19 -14.68 -15.83
CA TYR A 276 8.61 -13.74 -16.78
C TYR A 276 9.17 -12.31 -16.58
N LEU A 277 9.15 -11.79 -15.36
CA LEU A 277 9.69 -10.46 -15.03
C LEU A 277 11.18 -10.35 -15.35
N TYR A 278 11.95 -11.40 -15.10
CA TYR A 278 13.36 -11.47 -15.43
C TYR A 278 13.59 -11.41 -16.95
N SER A 279 12.81 -12.16 -17.73
CA SER A 279 12.90 -12.17 -19.19
C SER A 279 12.58 -10.80 -19.81
N LEU A 280 11.56 -10.11 -19.30
CA LEU A 280 11.19 -8.77 -19.74
C LEU A 280 12.33 -7.76 -19.51
N LYS A 281 12.93 -7.79 -18.32
CA LYS A 281 14.04 -6.87 -17.98
C LYS A 281 15.26 -7.10 -18.84
N ARG A 282 15.59 -8.35 -19.12
CA ARG A 282 16.72 -8.71 -20.00
C ARG A 282 16.51 -8.19 -21.44
N ASN A 283 15.29 -8.33 -21.97
CA ASN A 283 14.95 -7.85 -23.31
C ASN A 283 15.00 -6.31 -23.41
N ASN A 284 14.58 -5.59 -22.38
CA ASN A 284 14.63 -4.13 -22.33
C ASN A 284 16.08 -3.61 -22.24
N THR A 285 16.95 -4.29 -21.49
CA THR A 285 18.37 -3.94 -21.42
C THR A 285 19.08 -4.13 -22.78
N LEU A 286 18.71 -5.15 -23.54
CA LEU A 286 19.26 -5.38 -24.89
C LEU A 286 18.80 -4.33 -25.92
N LYS A 287 17.55 -3.84 -25.80
CA LYS A 287 17.01 -2.77 -26.69
C LYS A 287 17.58 -1.38 -26.39
N SER A 288 18.05 -1.12 -25.17
CA SER A 288 18.68 0.16 -24.79
C SER A 288 20.16 0.26 -25.18
N ILE A 289 20.76 -0.83 -25.71
CA ILE A 289 22.15 -0.91 -26.15
C ILE A 289 22.24 -0.86 -27.69
N GLN A 290 21.12 -0.97 -28.40
CA GLN A 290 20.98 -0.75 -29.85
C GLN A 290 20.46 0.67 -30.13
#